data_7d6cc6cf3c94d6bd3a196e4c1388ca5b
#
_entry.id   7d6cc6cf3c94d6bd3a196e4c1388ca5b
#
_cell.length_a   1.000
_cell.length_b   1.000
_cell.length_c   1.000
_cell.angle_alpha   90.00
_cell.angle_beta   90.00
_cell.angle_gamma   90.00
#
_symmetry.space_group_name_H-M   'P 1'
#
loop_
_entity.id
_entity.type
_entity.pdbx_description
1 polymer ?
#
loop_
_entity_poly.entity_id
_entity_poly.type
_entity_poly.pdbx_seq_one_letter_code
_entity_poly.pdbx_strand_id
1 'polypeptide(L)'
;AISNEANLAGKQYGWFVLGVSETEVKQPVGTAFKNGPGTLMEQFKYTISRNTTDAMTFLDIIDLYPAVDGEPKRVLMFKIPAAVAGMPTEWKTRYYARSGESLIPLQQYKIDAIRNQERRDWSKLILSGATIENLDRDAIAFAREKYKERRNQPHITEEVDSLTDEEFLTKIKLMRNGQVTNAAMILLGNADFDYLFANAPTVMWRLYGADGEMKD
;
A
#
# COMPACT_ATOMS: atom_id res chain seq x y z
N ALA A 1 0.13 -15.36 9.67
CA ALA A 1 -0.27 -15.04 11.06
C ALA A 1 -0.06 -13.56 11.37
N ILE A 2 1.19 -13.07 11.47
CA ILE A 2 1.50 -11.68 11.87
C ILE A 2 0.77 -10.65 11.02
N SER A 3 0.70 -10.84 9.71
CA SER A 3 -0.02 -9.96 8.77
C SER A 3 -1.51 -9.85 9.13
N ASN A 4 -2.18 -10.97 9.40
CA ASN A 4 -3.60 -11.00 9.78
C ASN A 4 -3.83 -10.33 11.14
N GLU A 5 -2.97 -10.61 12.13
CA GLU A 5 -3.09 -9.99 13.46
C GLU A 5 -2.80 -8.48 13.42
N ALA A 6 -1.85 -8.04 12.58
CA ALA A 6 -1.61 -6.61 12.38
C ALA A 6 -2.84 -5.89 11.82
N ASN A 7 -3.50 -6.49 10.81
CA ASN A 7 -4.75 -5.95 10.25
C ASN A 7 -5.85 -5.87 11.31
N LEU A 8 -6.09 -6.96 12.04
CA LEU A 8 -7.12 -7.02 13.08
C LEU A 8 -6.87 -6.04 14.23
N ALA A 9 -5.61 -5.74 14.52
CA ALA A 9 -5.20 -4.73 15.50
C ALA A 9 -5.20 -3.29 14.95
N GLY A 10 -5.60 -3.07 13.69
CA GLY A 10 -5.59 -1.76 13.04
C GLY A 10 -4.18 -1.18 12.85
N LYS A 11 -3.14 -2.03 12.81
CA LYS A 11 -1.76 -1.64 12.57
C LYS A 11 -1.42 -1.77 11.09
N GLN A 12 -0.49 -0.96 10.61
CA GLN A 12 -0.03 -1.02 9.21
C GLN A 12 0.92 -2.20 8.97
N TYR A 13 1.62 -2.66 10.01
CA TYR A 13 2.58 -3.75 9.94
C TYR A 13 2.76 -4.42 11.30
N GLY A 14 3.34 -5.61 11.29
CA GLY A 14 3.85 -6.31 12.48
C GLY A 14 5.33 -6.66 12.34
N TRP A 15 5.96 -7.01 13.45
CA TRP A 15 7.35 -7.40 13.48
C TRP A 15 7.52 -8.89 13.77
N PHE A 16 8.45 -9.52 13.06
CA PHE A 16 9.00 -10.83 13.44
C PHE A 16 10.48 -10.65 13.70
N VAL A 17 10.91 -10.99 14.91
CA VAL A 17 12.27 -10.76 15.38
C VAL A 17 12.94 -12.08 15.72
N LEU A 18 14.16 -12.26 15.23
CA LEU A 18 15.04 -13.41 15.53
C LEU A 18 16.31 -12.94 16.23
N GLY A 19 16.85 -13.74 17.10
CA GLY A 19 18.09 -13.45 17.83
C GLY A 19 17.89 -12.67 19.13
N VAL A 20 16.66 -12.69 19.67
CA VAL A 20 16.32 -12.13 20.99
C VAL A 20 15.83 -13.25 21.91
N SER A 21 16.19 -13.21 23.18
CA SER A 21 15.77 -14.21 24.17
C SER A 21 14.25 -14.20 24.38
N GLU A 22 13.68 -15.33 24.76
CA GLU A 22 12.26 -15.45 25.11
C GLU A 22 11.95 -15.13 26.60
N THR A 23 13.00 -14.81 27.39
CA THR A 23 12.88 -14.46 28.81
C THR A 23 12.11 -13.14 29.00
N GLU A 24 11.66 -12.85 30.24
CA GLU A 24 10.96 -11.60 30.58
C GLU A 24 11.78 -10.36 30.14
N VAL A 25 13.08 -10.38 30.41
CA VAL A 25 14.00 -9.35 29.93
C VAL A 25 14.53 -9.78 28.56
N LYS A 26 14.03 -9.12 27.50
CA LYS A 26 14.46 -9.40 26.14
C LYS A 26 15.91 -8.94 25.92
N GLN A 27 16.79 -9.89 25.65
CA GLN A 27 18.21 -9.64 25.38
C GLN A 27 18.63 -10.20 24.04
N PRO A 28 19.55 -9.53 23.31
CA PRO A 28 20.13 -10.09 22.09
C PRO A 28 20.95 -11.34 22.40
N VAL A 29 20.57 -12.49 21.84
CA VAL A 29 21.29 -13.77 21.96
C VAL A 29 21.94 -14.19 20.64
N GLY A 30 21.60 -13.50 19.55
CA GLY A 30 22.12 -13.75 18.21
C GLY A 30 21.33 -14.79 17.42
N THR A 31 21.37 -14.69 16.08
CA THR A 31 20.78 -15.64 15.16
C THR A 31 21.69 -15.94 13.97
N ALA A 32 21.72 -17.22 13.58
CA ALA A 32 22.39 -17.68 12.35
C ALA A 32 21.40 -17.81 11.17
N PHE A 33 20.13 -17.40 11.34
CA PHE A 33 19.13 -17.55 10.29
C PHE A 33 19.54 -16.81 9.01
N LYS A 34 19.63 -17.57 7.89
CA LYS A 34 20.02 -17.05 6.58
C LYS A 34 21.28 -16.17 6.62
N ASN A 35 22.21 -16.47 7.51
CA ASN A 35 23.50 -15.83 7.60
C ASN A 35 24.44 -16.48 6.58
N GLY A 36 24.68 -15.78 5.45
CA GLY A 36 25.46 -16.29 4.32
C GLY A 36 25.26 -15.46 3.06
N PRO A 37 25.55 -16.00 1.88
CA PRO A 37 25.38 -15.28 0.61
C PRO A 37 23.99 -14.69 0.47
N GLY A 38 23.89 -13.47 -0.11
CA GLY A 38 22.62 -12.73 -0.27
C GLY A 38 21.50 -13.53 -0.98
N THR A 39 21.87 -14.52 -1.80
CA THR A 39 20.95 -15.45 -2.45
C THR A 39 20.06 -16.24 -1.48
N LEU A 40 20.50 -16.51 -0.24
CA LEU A 40 19.71 -17.22 0.76
C LEU A 40 18.50 -16.38 1.23
N MET A 41 18.69 -15.09 1.39
CA MET A 41 17.60 -14.18 1.78
C MET A 41 16.64 -13.96 0.60
N GLU A 42 17.14 -13.82 -0.61
CA GLU A 42 16.31 -13.68 -1.81
C GLU A 42 15.46 -14.93 -2.07
N GLN A 43 16.02 -16.13 -1.91
CA GLN A 43 15.27 -17.39 -2.00
C GLN A 43 14.18 -17.47 -0.92
N PHE A 44 14.46 -16.95 0.29
CA PHE A 44 13.47 -16.90 1.36
C PHE A 44 12.33 -15.92 1.02
N LYS A 45 12.62 -14.72 0.56
CA LYS A 45 11.62 -13.75 0.08
C LYS A 45 10.75 -14.35 -1.02
N TYR A 46 11.38 -14.99 -2.02
CA TYR A 46 10.66 -15.66 -3.09
C TYR A 46 9.74 -16.77 -2.59
N THR A 47 10.21 -17.57 -1.63
CA THR A 47 9.40 -18.65 -1.02
C THR A 47 8.18 -18.08 -0.29
N ILE A 48 8.36 -16.97 0.45
CA ILE A 48 7.24 -16.29 1.14
C ILE A 48 6.24 -15.74 0.10
N SER A 49 6.71 -14.98 -0.87
CA SER A 49 5.87 -14.38 -1.90
C SER A 49 5.06 -15.42 -2.67
N ARG A 50 5.68 -16.52 -3.08
CA ARG A 50 5.02 -17.59 -3.85
C ARG A 50 3.93 -18.34 -3.07
N ASN A 51 4.00 -18.36 -1.74
CA ASN A 51 3.09 -19.14 -0.91
C ASN A 51 2.11 -18.30 -0.09
N THR A 52 2.08 -16.99 -0.32
CA THR A 52 1.16 -16.05 0.34
C THR A 52 0.17 -15.44 -0.65
N THR A 53 -0.98 -15.00 -0.14
CA THR A 53 -1.96 -14.22 -0.91
C THR A 53 -1.28 -12.97 -1.48
N ASP A 54 -1.61 -12.61 -2.72
CA ASP A 54 -1.11 -11.42 -3.42
C ASP A 54 0.42 -11.32 -3.50
N ALA A 55 1.11 -12.47 -3.52
CA ALA A 55 2.56 -12.50 -3.54
C ALA A 55 3.18 -11.59 -2.45
N MET A 56 2.58 -11.58 -1.26
CA MET A 56 3.02 -10.73 -0.15
C MET A 56 4.48 -10.98 0.20
N THR A 57 5.20 -9.90 0.45
CA THR A 57 6.60 -9.94 0.90
C THR A 57 6.79 -9.04 2.12
N PHE A 58 8.03 -8.85 2.55
CA PHE A 58 8.38 -7.96 3.64
C PHE A 58 8.43 -6.49 3.17
N LEU A 59 7.98 -5.57 4.02
CA LEU A 59 8.18 -4.14 3.80
C LEU A 59 9.66 -3.77 3.97
N ASP A 60 10.31 -4.42 4.95
CA ASP A 60 11.72 -4.20 5.24
C ASP A 60 12.32 -5.40 5.98
N ILE A 61 13.64 -5.57 5.89
CA ILE A 61 14.41 -6.55 6.64
C ILE A 61 15.63 -5.82 7.22
N ILE A 62 15.66 -5.72 8.54
CA ILE A 62 16.69 -4.98 9.27
C ILE A 62 17.61 -5.96 9.97
N ASP A 63 18.88 -5.84 9.71
CA ASP A 63 19.95 -6.66 10.31
C ASP A 63 20.75 -5.79 11.29
N LEU A 64 20.66 -6.07 12.57
CA LEU A 64 21.26 -5.30 13.66
C LEU A 64 22.32 -6.15 14.36
N TYR A 65 23.34 -5.51 14.89
CA TYR A 65 24.44 -6.15 15.61
C TYR A 65 24.70 -5.45 16.95
N PRO A 66 23.74 -5.46 17.90
CA PRO A 66 23.98 -4.92 19.23
C PRO A 66 25.12 -5.68 19.93
N ALA A 67 25.98 -4.95 20.65
CA ALA A 67 27.02 -5.54 21.46
C ALA A 67 26.44 -6.01 22.81
N VAL A 68 26.70 -7.26 23.16
CA VAL A 68 26.39 -7.84 24.48
C VAL A 68 27.68 -8.43 25.01
N ASP A 69 28.12 -7.96 26.18
CA ASP A 69 29.41 -8.33 26.80
C ASP A 69 30.62 -8.14 25.86
N GLY A 70 30.57 -7.08 25.02
CA GLY A 70 31.60 -6.77 24.06
C GLY A 70 31.52 -7.54 22.74
N GLU A 71 30.64 -8.52 22.63
CA GLU A 71 30.44 -9.34 21.44
C GLU A 71 29.23 -8.89 20.62
N PRO A 72 29.34 -8.73 19.28
CA PRO A 72 28.20 -8.42 18.44
C PRO A 72 27.23 -9.61 18.35
N LYS A 73 25.98 -9.41 18.68
CA LYS A 73 24.91 -10.41 18.56
C LYS A 73 23.97 -10.00 17.42
N ARG A 74 23.89 -10.81 16.38
CA ARG A 74 23.03 -10.52 15.24
C ARG A 74 21.55 -10.64 15.62
N VAL A 75 20.79 -9.58 15.41
CA VAL A 75 19.33 -9.53 15.55
C VAL A 75 18.72 -9.21 14.19
N LEU A 76 17.85 -10.08 13.71
CA LEU A 76 17.21 -9.94 12.40
C LEU A 76 15.72 -9.63 12.59
N MET A 77 15.27 -8.51 12.01
CA MET A 77 13.91 -8.03 12.14
C MET A 77 13.22 -7.98 10.77
N PHE A 78 12.05 -8.61 10.67
CA PHE A 78 11.23 -8.57 9.46
C PHE A 78 10.02 -7.67 9.71
N LYS A 79 9.89 -6.61 8.92
CA LYS A 79 8.72 -5.75 8.90
C LYS A 79 7.68 -6.33 7.95
N ILE A 80 6.61 -6.87 8.49
CA ILE A 80 5.60 -7.62 7.75
C ILE A 80 4.37 -6.74 7.56
N PRO A 81 3.90 -6.49 6.32
CA PRO A 81 2.70 -5.69 6.11
C PRO A 81 1.46 -6.34 6.74
N ALA A 82 0.54 -5.52 7.19
CA ALA A 82 -0.79 -6.00 7.56
C ALA A 82 -1.50 -6.63 6.37
N ALA A 83 -2.39 -7.58 6.62
CA ALA A 83 -3.27 -8.09 5.59
C ALA A 83 -4.11 -6.94 4.99
N VAL A 84 -4.31 -6.98 3.69
CA VAL A 84 -5.08 -5.95 3.00
C VAL A 84 -6.54 -6.04 3.44
N ALA A 85 -7.21 -4.89 3.63
CA ALA A 85 -8.63 -4.85 3.94
C ALA A 85 -9.43 -5.66 2.89
N GLY A 86 -10.29 -6.54 3.35
CA GLY A 86 -11.05 -7.46 2.50
C GLY A 86 -10.30 -8.74 2.09
N MET A 87 -9.00 -8.87 2.40
CA MET A 87 -8.19 -10.00 1.93
C MET A 87 -7.27 -10.54 3.03
N PRO A 88 -7.71 -11.52 3.83
CA PRO A 88 -6.82 -12.15 4.81
C PRO A 88 -5.66 -12.87 4.13
N THR A 89 -4.48 -12.78 4.73
CA THR A 89 -3.26 -13.40 4.22
C THR A 89 -3.24 -14.90 4.48
N GLU A 90 -3.12 -15.69 3.42
CA GLU A 90 -2.90 -17.14 3.47
C GLU A 90 -1.42 -17.48 3.51
N TRP A 91 -1.14 -18.70 3.95
CA TRP A 91 0.08 -19.44 3.70
C TRP A 91 -0.29 -20.83 3.18
N LYS A 92 0.06 -21.13 1.95
CA LYS A 92 -0.28 -22.42 1.31
C LYS A 92 -1.77 -22.78 1.49
N THR A 93 -2.67 -21.87 1.09
CA THR A 93 -4.13 -22.04 1.15
C THR A 93 -4.75 -22.09 2.55
N ARG A 94 -4.01 -21.77 3.60
CA ARG A 94 -4.51 -21.76 4.98
C ARG A 94 -4.26 -20.42 5.65
N TYR A 95 -5.22 -20.01 6.46
CA TYR A 95 -5.12 -18.79 7.27
C TYR A 95 -4.60 -19.12 8.67
N TYR A 96 -3.66 -18.30 9.13
CA TYR A 96 -3.02 -18.50 10.44
C TYR A 96 -3.13 -17.25 11.31
N ALA A 97 -3.23 -17.50 12.63
CA ALA A 97 -3.19 -16.52 13.71
C ALA A 97 -2.05 -16.85 14.69
N ARG A 98 -1.82 -15.95 15.63
CA ARG A 98 -0.95 -16.18 16.80
C ARG A 98 -1.82 -16.31 18.05
N SER A 99 -1.47 -17.26 18.90
CA SER A 99 -1.98 -17.36 20.28
C SER A 99 -0.79 -17.48 21.19
N GLY A 100 -0.36 -16.36 21.77
CA GLY A 100 0.94 -16.28 22.45
C GLY A 100 2.08 -16.65 21.49
N GLU A 101 2.85 -17.66 21.84
CA GLU A 101 3.97 -18.15 21.03
C GLU A 101 3.56 -19.15 19.94
N SER A 102 2.34 -19.67 20.00
CA SER A 102 1.86 -20.73 19.12
C SER A 102 1.25 -20.17 17.83
N LEU A 103 1.50 -20.90 16.73
CA LEU A 103 0.81 -20.70 15.46
C LEU A 103 -0.47 -21.54 15.46
N ILE A 104 -1.61 -20.89 15.27
CA ILE A 104 -2.93 -21.56 15.24
C ILE A 104 -3.67 -21.22 13.93
N PRO A 105 -4.68 -22.02 13.53
CA PRO A 105 -5.58 -21.61 12.45
C PRO A 105 -6.29 -20.30 12.82
N LEU A 106 -6.41 -19.40 11.85
CA LEU A 106 -7.19 -18.19 12.01
C LEU A 106 -8.67 -18.56 12.13
N GLN A 107 -9.32 -18.13 13.19
CA GLN A 107 -10.72 -18.44 13.47
C GLN A 107 -11.65 -17.76 12.45
N GLN A 108 -12.77 -18.40 12.13
CA GLN A 108 -13.67 -17.95 11.08
C GLN A 108 -14.14 -16.51 11.28
N TYR A 109 -14.53 -16.12 12.50
CA TYR A 109 -14.97 -14.75 12.77
C TYR A 109 -13.88 -13.69 12.50
N LYS A 110 -12.60 -14.02 12.68
CA LYS A 110 -11.46 -13.16 12.36
C LYS A 110 -11.25 -13.06 10.84
N ILE A 111 -11.44 -14.16 10.12
CA ILE A 111 -11.42 -14.17 8.64
C ILE A 111 -12.52 -13.25 8.11
N ASP A 112 -13.74 -13.39 8.66
CA ASP A 112 -14.89 -12.58 8.26
C ASP A 112 -14.70 -11.11 8.64
N ALA A 113 -14.08 -10.83 9.80
CA ALA A 113 -13.75 -9.48 10.21
C ALA A 113 -12.80 -8.79 9.20
N ILE A 114 -11.80 -9.50 8.67
CA ILE A 114 -10.92 -8.93 7.63
C ILE A 114 -11.66 -8.82 6.30
N ARG A 115 -12.44 -9.84 5.89
CA ARG A 115 -13.16 -9.87 4.61
C ARG A 115 -14.23 -8.78 4.50
N ASN A 116 -14.88 -8.46 5.61
CA ASN A 116 -15.93 -7.43 5.67
C ASN A 116 -15.38 -6.01 5.82
N GLN A 117 -14.06 -5.83 5.91
CA GLN A 117 -13.48 -4.51 5.89
C GLN A 117 -13.67 -3.88 4.50
N GLU A 118 -14.21 -2.68 4.47
CA GLU A 118 -14.24 -1.91 3.22
C GLU A 118 -12.81 -1.66 2.73
N ARG A 119 -12.53 -2.05 1.50
CA ARG A 119 -11.31 -1.62 0.81
C ARG A 119 -11.38 -0.11 0.69
N ARG A 120 -10.58 0.59 1.46
CA ARG A 120 -10.43 2.04 1.28
C ARG A 120 -9.86 2.27 -0.12
N ASP A 121 -10.72 2.76 -0.99
CA ASP A 121 -10.27 3.20 -2.30
C ASP A 121 -9.31 4.39 -2.09
N TRP A 122 -8.02 4.10 -2.20
CA TRP A 122 -6.96 5.08 -1.98
C TRP A 122 -7.15 6.32 -2.84
N SER A 123 -7.67 6.16 -4.05
CA SER A 123 -7.88 7.27 -4.98
C SER A 123 -8.89 8.29 -4.46
N LYS A 124 -9.83 7.85 -3.62
CA LYS A 124 -10.88 8.70 -3.00
C LYS A 124 -10.45 9.35 -1.69
N LEU A 125 -9.30 8.98 -1.15
CA LEU A 125 -8.80 9.61 0.08
C LEU A 125 -8.39 11.05 -0.21
N ILE A 126 -8.57 11.92 0.79
CA ILE A 126 -8.11 13.30 0.73
C ILE A 126 -6.59 13.32 0.84
N LEU A 127 -5.95 14.07 -0.04
CA LEU A 127 -4.51 14.34 0.02
C LEU A 127 -4.29 15.52 0.99
N SER A 128 -3.65 15.19 2.11
CA SER A 128 -3.39 16.19 3.15
C SER A 128 -2.47 17.31 2.62
N GLY A 129 -2.87 18.54 2.84
CA GLY A 129 -2.12 19.72 2.39
C GLY A 129 -2.36 20.13 0.92
N ALA A 130 -3.11 19.33 0.15
CA ALA A 130 -3.44 19.69 -1.23
C ALA A 130 -4.69 20.59 -1.30
N THR A 131 -4.61 21.60 -2.15
CA THR A 131 -5.69 22.52 -2.48
C THR A 131 -5.92 22.53 -4.00
N ILE A 132 -6.97 23.17 -4.47
CA ILE A 132 -7.24 23.33 -5.90
C ILE A 132 -6.11 24.07 -6.63
N GLU A 133 -5.36 24.92 -5.93
CA GLU A 133 -4.23 25.67 -6.49
C GLU A 133 -3.04 24.76 -6.87
N ASN A 134 -2.99 23.54 -6.33
CA ASN A 134 -1.98 22.53 -6.69
C ASN A 134 -2.36 21.75 -7.95
N LEU A 135 -3.55 21.98 -8.50
CA LEU A 135 -4.00 21.38 -9.75
C LEU A 135 -3.65 22.27 -10.94
N ASP A 136 -3.40 21.64 -12.07
CA ASP A 136 -3.14 22.31 -13.33
C ASP A 136 -4.47 22.78 -13.96
N ARG A 137 -4.58 24.09 -14.22
CA ARG A 137 -5.80 24.69 -14.77
C ARG A 137 -6.09 24.22 -16.20
N ASP A 138 -5.06 23.99 -17.00
CA ASP A 138 -5.22 23.48 -18.36
C ASP A 138 -5.70 22.04 -18.35
N ALA A 139 -5.20 21.23 -17.41
CA ALA A 139 -5.68 19.86 -17.19
C ALA A 139 -7.15 19.84 -16.73
N ILE A 140 -7.56 20.76 -15.85
CA ILE A 140 -8.97 20.90 -15.43
C ILE A 140 -9.85 21.29 -16.64
N ALA A 141 -9.44 22.27 -17.42
CA ALA A 141 -10.16 22.70 -18.63
C ALA A 141 -10.29 21.54 -19.63
N PHE A 142 -9.20 20.82 -19.89
CA PHE A 142 -9.20 19.64 -20.76
C PHE A 142 -10.14 18.53 -20.23
N ALA A 143 -10.11 18.24 -18.93
CA ALA A 143 -11.01 17.27 -18.32
C ALA A 143 -12.48 17.66 -18.47
N ARG A 144 -12.79 18.96 -18.35
CA ARG A 144 -14.13 19.52 -18.55
C ARG A 144 -14.63 19.28 -19.98
N GLU A 145 -13.81 19.59 -20.98
CA GLU A 145 -14.14 19.32 -22.38
C GLU A 145 -14.36 17.84 -22.66
N LYS A 146 -13.46 16.98 -22.17
CA LYS A 146 -13.59 15.51 -22.34
C LYS A 146 -14.81 14.94 -21.64
N TYR A 147 -15.20 15.51 -20.51
CA TYR A 147 -16.43 15.11 -19.81
C TYR A 147 -17.68 15.43 -20.65
N LYS A 148 -17.75 16.64 -21.24
CA LYS A 148 -18.83 17.04 -22.15
C LYS A 148 -18.90 16.17 -23.40
N GLU A 149 -17.77 15.97 -24.07
CA GLU A 149 -17.68 15.10 -25.27
C GLU A 149 -18.20 13.68 -24.97
N ARG A 150 -17.78 13.10 -23.87
CA ARG A 150 -18.16 11.72 -23.50
C ARG A 150 -19.66 11.58 -23.20
N ARG A 151 -20.26 12.58 -22.60
CA ARG A 151 -21.69 12.58 -22.23
C ARG A 151 -22.57 12.92 -23.41
N ASN A 152 -22.11 13.77 -24.32
CA ASN A 152 -22.75 14.18 -25.55
C ASN A 152 -24.25 14.52 -25.40
N GLN A 153 -24.60 15.29 -24.36
CA GLN A 153 -25.96 15.70 -24.04
C GLN A 153 -26.01 17.22 -23.78
N PRO A 154 -26.87 17.98 -24.51
CA PRO A 154 -26.89 19.45 -24.43
C PRO A 154 -27.04 19.98 -23.00
N HIS A 155 -27.98 19.43 -22.22
CA HIS A 155 -28.23 19.87 -20.86
C HIS A 155 -27.03 19.64 -19.91
N ILE A 156 -26.21 18.59 -20.16
CA ILE A 156 -24.99 18.37 -19.38
C ILE A 156 -23.91 19.39 -19.77
N THR A 157 -23.84 19.77 -21.03
CA THR A 157 -22.91 20.78 -21.50
C THR A 157 -23.21 22.12 -20.82
N GLU A 158 -24.48 22.61 -20.88
CA GLU A 158 -24.91 23.83 -20.23
C GLU A 158 -24.67 23.81 -18.70
N GLU A 159 -24.99 22.70 -18.04
CA GLU A 159 -24.73 22.53 -16.62
C GLU A 159 -23.22 22.65 -16.31
N VAL A 160 -22.37 21.90 -17.03
CA VAL A 160 -20.92 21.88 -16.79
C VAL A 160 -20.29 23.24 -17.07
N ASP A 161 -20.78 23.99 -18.08
CA ASP A 161 -20.29 25.32 -18.39
C ASP A 161 -20.67 26.40 -17.32
N SER A 162 -21.73 26.13 -16.56
CA SER A 162 -22.15 27.00 -15.45
C SER A 162 -21.39 26.74 -14.14
N LEU A 163 -20.70 25.62 -14.00
CA LEU A 163 -20.00 25.23 -12.77
C LEU A 163 -18.64 25.93 -12.64
N THR A 164 -18.30 26.34 -11.44
CA THR A 164 -16.92 26.69 -11.09
C THR A 164 -16.03 25.44 -11.17
N ASP A 165 -14.71 25.60 -11.12
CA ASP A 165 -13.78 24.44 -11.13
C ASP A 165 -13.97 23.56 -9.92
N GLU A 166 -14.17 24.13 -8.72
CA GLU A 166 -14.45 23.36 -7.50
C GLU A 166 -15.75 22.55 -7.60
N GLU A 167 -16.82 23.16 -8.11
CA GLU A 167 -18.10 22.49 -8.31
C GLU A 167 -17.99 21.38 -9.35
N PHE A 168 -17.29 21.63 -10.46
CA PHE A 168 -17.03 20.62 -11.48
C PHE A 168 -16.23 19.44 -10.90
N LEU A 169 -15.13 19.71 -10.21
CA LEU A 169 -14.30 18.67 -9.59
C LEU A 169 -15.06 17.89 -8.51
N THR A 170 -15.95 18.55 -7.77
CA THR A 170 -16.84 17.90 -6.81
C THR A 170 -17.86 16.99 -7.52
N LYS A 171 -18.45 17.46 -8.62
CA LYS A 171 -19.38 16.67 -9.45
C LYS A 171 -18.74 15.39 -9.97
N ILE A 172 -17.51 15.44 -10.43
CA ILE A 172 -16.77 14.28 -10.93
C ILE A 172 -16.02 13.49 -9.83
N LYS A 173 -16.25 13.85 -8.55
CA LYS A 173 -15.72 13.18 -7.33
C LYS A 173 -14.21 13.27 -7.17
N LEU A 174 -13.56 14.23 -7.79
CA LEU A 174 -12.14 14.54 -7.59
C LEU A 174 -11.92 15.50 -6.41
N MET A 175 -12.95 16.20 -5.95
CA MET A 175 -12.96 16.94 -4.69
C MET A 175 -14.08 16.45 -3.76
N ARG A 176 -13.87 16.58 -2.45
CA ARG A 176 -14.85 16.26 -1.40
C ARG A 176 -14.72 17.28 -0.29
N ASN A 177 -15.84 17.94 0.06
CA ASN A 177 -15.88 18.97 1.11
C ASN A 177 -14.78 20.05 0.94
N GLY A 178 -14.57 20.52 -0.29
CA GLY A 178 -13.54 21.52 -0.59
C GLY A 178 -12.09 21.00 -0.58
N GLN A 179 -11.88 19.70 -0.44
CA GLN A 179 -10.55 19.09 -0.35
C GLN A 179 -10.25 18.20 -1.56
N VAL A 180 -9.00 18.24 -2.02
CA VAL A 180 -8.50 17.50 -3.18
C VAL A 180 -8.26 16.02 -2.82
N THR A 181 -8.72 15.11 -3.67
CA THR A 181 -8.47 13.68 -3.50
C THR A 181 -7.13 13.25 -4.13
N ASN A 182 -6.62 12.09 -3.74
CA ASN A 182 -5.44 11.51 -4.39
C ASN A 182 -5.64 11.35 -5.90
N ALA A 183 -6.85 10.94 -6.34
CA ALA A 183 -7.18 10.83 -7.76
C ALA A 183 -7.07 12.17 -8.49
N ALA A 184 -7.56 13.24 -7.90
CA ALA A 184 -7.46 14.58 -8.50
C ALA A 184 -6.01 14.98 -8.72
N MET A 185 -5.16 14.77 -7.73
CA MET A 185 -3.75 15.13 -7.81
C MET A 185 -2.99 14.29 -8.84
N ILE A 186 -3.28 12.98 -8.97
CA ILE A 186 -2.65 12.14 -10.00
C ILE A 186 -3.09 12.53 -11.42
N LEU A 187 -4.37 12.84 -11.60
CA LEU A 187 -4.94 13.09 -12.91
C LEU A 187 -4.77 14.51 -13.40
N LEU A 188 -4.80 15.47 -12.48
CA LEU A 188 -4.89 16.90 -12.78
C LEU A 188 -3.85 17.73 -12.00
N GLY A 189 -2.99 17.11 -11.20
CA GLY A 189 -2.00 17.82 -10.38
C GLY A 189 -0.89 18.43 -11.24
N ASN A 190 -0.38 19.58 -10.79
CA ASN A 190 0.83 20.15 -11.33
C ASN A 190 2.04 19.34 -10.79
N ALA A 191 2.97 18.95 -11.66
CA ALA A 191 4.14 18.15 -11.35
C ALA A 191 5.03 18.74 -10.24
N ASP A 192 5.00 20.06 -10.06
CA ASP A 192 5.76 20.75 -9.02
C ASP A 192 5.32 20.39 -7.58
N PHE A 193 4.16 19.73 -7.43
CA PHE A 193 3.56 19.36 -6.14
C PHE A 193 3.55 17.84 -5.88
N ASP A 194 4.33 17.06 -6.61
CA ASP A 194 4.44 15.61 -6.43
C ASP A 194 4.94 15.21 -5.02
N TYR A 195 5.71 16.10 -4.37
CA TYR A 195 6.20 15.94 -3.00
C TYR A 195 5.09 15.81 -1.94
N LEU A 196 3.84 16.19 -2.27
CA LEU A 196 2.69 16.00 -1.38
C LEU A 196 2.34 14.52 -1.20
N PHE A 197 2.80 13.65 -2.09
CA PHE A 197 2.69 12.22 -1.91
C PHE A 197 3.91 11.67 -1.17
N ALA A 198 3.69 11.05 0.00
CA ALA A 198 4.76 10.32 0.70
C ALA A 198 5.28 9.14 -0.14
N ASN A 199 4.40 8.52 -0.93
CA ASN A 199 4.70 7.44 -1.87
C ASN A 199 3.79 7.63 -3.09
N ALA A 200 4.24 8.41 -4.06
CA ALA A 200 3.50 8.59 -5.31
C ALA A 200 3.48 7.27 -6.11
N PRO A 201 2.31 6.81 -6.56
CA PRO A 201 2.26 5.67 -7.47
C PRO A 201 2.89 6.07 -8.80
N THR A 202 3.80 5.25 -9.30
CA THR A 202 4.34 5.43 -10.65
C THR A 202 3.35 4.83 -11.64
N VAL A 203 2.78 5.65 -12.51
CA VAL A 203 1.96 5.19 -13.64
C VAL A 203 2.85 5.20 -14.89
N MET A 204 3.03 4.05 -15.49
CA MET A 204 3.84 3.90 -16.70
C MET A 204 2.97 3.36 -17.83
N TRP A 205 2.85 4.11 -18.90
CA TRP A 205 2.24 3.66 -20.15
C TRP A 205 3.32 3.13 -21.08
N ARG A 206 3.14 1.94 -21.62
CA ARG A 206 4.02 1.37 -22.62
C ARG A 206 3.19 0.95 -23.83
N LEU A 207 3.51 1.51 -24.99
CA LEU A 207 2.91 1.11 -26.25
C LEU A 207 3.79 0.03 -26.89
N TYR A 208 3.20 -1.12 -27.19
CA TYR A 208 3.86 -2.17 -27.92
C TYR A 208 3.28 -2.28 -29.32
N GLY A 209 4.13 -2.44 -30.33
CA GLY A 209 3.70 -2.78 -31.68
C GLY A 209 3.14 -4.20 -31.77
N ALA A 210 2.53 -4.53 -32.91
CA ALA A 210 2.06 -5.89 -33.18
C ALA A 210 3.20 -6.94 -33.23
N ASP A 211 4.42 -6.47 -33.38
CA ASP A 211 5.70 -7.21 -33.34
C ASP A 211 6.22 -7.44 -31.93
N GLY A 212 5.55 -6.86 -30.90
CA GLY A 212 5.95 -6.92 -29.51
C GLY A 212 7.09 -5.96 -29.14
N GLU A 213 7.56 -5.11 -30.05
CA GLU A 213 8.55 -4.08 -29.74
C GLU A 213 7.89 -2.85 -29.10
N MET A 214 8.60 -2.26 -28.14
CA MET A 214 8.14 -1.03 -27.47
C MET A 214 8.29 0.14 -28.44
N LYS A 215 7.19 0.87 -28.64
CA LYS A 215 7.20 2.10 -29.45
C LYS A 215 7.43 3.30 -28.54
N ASP A 216 8.37 4.15 -28.91
CA ASP A 216 8.63 5.44 -28.26
C ASP A 216 7.49 6.45 -28.49
#